data_07d0800c606801495da26a736e053ac6
#
_entry.id   07d0800c606801495da26a736e053ac6
#
_cell.length_a   1.000
_cell.length_b   1.000
_cell.length_c   1.000
_cell.angle_alpha   90.00
_cell.angle_beta   90.00
_cell.angle_gamma   90.00
#
_symmetry.space_group_name_H-M   'P 1'
#
loop_
_entity.id
_entity.type
_entity.pdbx_description
1 polymer ?
#
loop_
_entity_poly.entity_id
_entity_poly.type
_entity_poly.pdbx_seq_one_letter_code
_entity_poly.pdbx_strand_id
1 'polypeptide(L)'
;YLTTYTGKTLVDFIKAKRTKNVGILLPALNISGGIMVAMWHAVFLREAGFDVTILSENTTETSCVFENQNFPVIPLREDAVSGHFDKMIATMWVTVKWLELFSNIDKKYYLVQNYETDFYEKGSPYRAMANATYCKNQIQYVTISKWCKEWLKERFEKECAYAPNGLDTRVFTPCARDFSGKIRILIEGDCGAWHKNVDESFQIVEKLDREKFEIWYLSYNSEPKEWYKPD
;
A
#
# COMPACT_ATOMS: atom_id res chain seq x y z
N TYR A 1 16.49 2.14 -23.59
CA TYR A 1 15.93 0.78 -23.78
C TYR A 1 15.71 0.40 -25.26
N LEU A 2 16.24 1.18 -26.20
CA LEU A 2 16.28 0.84 -27.62
C LEU A 2 17.46 -0.09 -27.98
N THR A 3 18.34 -0.38 -27.03
CA THR A 3 19.60 -1.10 -27.29
C THR A 3 19.48 -2.62 -27.36
N THR A 4 18.33 -3.22 -27.06
CA THR A 4 18.14 -4.67 -27.13
C THR A 4 17.37 -5.16 -28.35
N TYR A 5 17.01 -4.29 -29.28
CA TYR A 5 16.31 -4.65 -30.51
C TYR A 5 17.24 -4.86 -31.70
N THR A 6 18.30 -5.60 -31.51
CA THR A 6 19.12 -6.02 -32.62
C THR A 6 18.38 -7.09 -33.44
N GLY A 7 17.98 -6.76 -34.65
CA GLY A 7 17.52 -7.71 -35.65
C GLY A 7 16.00 -7.82 -35.87
N LYS A 8 15.16 -7.07 -35.18
CA LYS A 8 13.70 -7.02 -35.45
C LYS A 8 13.35 -5.81 -36.30
N THR A 9 12.55 -6.01 -37.32
CA THR A 9 12.03 -4.91 -38.12
C THR A 9 10.94 -4.12 -37.37
N LEU A 10 10.69 -2.87 -37.77
CA LEU A 10 9.57 -2.08 -37.23
C LEU A 10 8.23 -2.83 -37.38
N VAL A 11 8.07 -3.61 -38.42
CA VAL A 11 6.88 -4.44 -38.68
C VAL A 11 6.72 -5.52 -37.62
N ASP A 12 7.82 -6.18 -37.21
CA ASP A 12 7.79 -7.19 -36.14
C ASP A 12 7.49 -6.55 -34.79
N PHE A 13 8.01 -5.35 -34.56
CA PHE A 13 7.68 -4.55 -33.38
C PHE A 13 6.19 -4.19 -33.30
N ILE A 14 5.61 -3.71 -34.40
CA ILE A 14 4.19 -3.35 -34.50
C ILE A 14 3.28 -4.58 -34.38
N LYS A 15 3.73 -5.72 -34.88
CA LYS A 15 3.02 -7.01 -34.80
C LYS A 15 3.27 -7.75 -33.49
N ALA A 16 4.26 -7.36 -32.69
CA ALA A 16 4.48 -7.93 -31.37
C ALA A 16 3.18 -7.78 -30.57
N LYS A 17 2.71 -8.91 -30.04
CA LYS A 17 1.49 -8.97 -29.25
C LYS A 17 1.61 -7.92 -28.15
N ARG A 18 0.68 -6.95 -28.12
CA ARG A 18 0.66 -5.86 -27.18
C ARG A 18 0.68 -6.47 -25.77
N THR A 19 1.76 -6.32 -25.07
CA THR A 19 1.86 -6.77 -23.68
C THR A 19 0.95 -5.91 -22.83
N LYS A 20 0.26 -6.51 -21.85
CA LYS A 20 -0.63 -5.79 -20.95
C LYS A 20 0.23 -5.11 -19.87
N ASN A 21 0.67 -3.90 -20.13
CA ASN A 21 1.55 -3.15 -19.25
C ASN A 21 0.79 -2.52 -18.09
N VAL A 22 1.24 -2.80 -16.87
CA VAL A 22 0.69 -2.23 -15.65
C VAL A 22 1.78 -1.52 -14.86
N GLY A 23 1.57 -0.23 -14.58
CA GLY A 23 2.40 0.53 -13.65
C GLY A 23 1.77 0.56 -12.26
N ILE A 24 2.56 0.29 -11.22
CA ILE A 24 2.16 0.46 -9.82
C ILE A 24 2.98 1.59 -9.21
N LEU A 25 2.30 2.64 -8.75
CA LEU A 25 2.90 3.84 -8.20
C LEU A 25 3.01 3.72 -6.69
N LEU A 26 4.23 3.75 -6.17
CA LEU A 26 4.53 3.67 -4.75
C LEU A 26 5.15 4.99 -4.24
N PRO A 27 4.84 5.43 -3.02
CA PRO A 27 5.52 6.59 -2.42
C PRO A 27 6.97 6.28 -2.06
N ALA A 28 7.27 5.04 -1.70
CA ALA A 28 8.60 4.56 -1.33
C ALA A 28 8.68 3.03 -1.52
N LEU A 29 9.88 2.48 -1.30
CA LEU A 29 10.14 1.02 -1.36
C LEU A 29 10.54 0.47 0.03
N ASN A 30 10.01 1.04 1.09
CA ASN A 30 10.21 0.57 2.46
C ASN A 30 9.21 -0.51 2.87
N ILE A 31 9.47 -1.17 3.98
CA ILE A 31 8.54 -2.13 4.57
C ILE A 31 7.43 -1.36 5.27
N SER A 32 6.22 -1.45 4.73
CA SER A 32 4.99 -0.97 5.37
C SER A 32 3.80 -1.79 4.90
N GLY A 33 2.73 -1.83 5.68
CA GLY A 33 1.53 -2.62 5.34
C GLY A 33 0.96 -2.26 3.97
N GLY A 34 0.83 -0.98 3.67
CA GLY A 34 0.27 -0.51 2.40
C GLY A 34 1.14 -0.85 1.18
N ILE A 35 2.46 -0.73 1.32
CA ILE A 35 3.40 -1.09 0.26
C ILE A 35 3.44 -2.60 0.06
N MET A 36 3.43 -3.38 1.15
CA MET A 36 3.37 -4.85 1.07
C MET A 36 2.12 -5.34 0.33
N VAL A 37 0.96 -4.77 0.61
CA VAL A 37 -0.29 -5.07 -0.11
C VAL A 37 -0.16 -4.74 -1.60
N ALA A 38 0.36 -3.57 -1.95
CA ALA A 38 0.56 -3.18 -3.34
C ALA A 38 1.53 -4.11 -4.07
N MET A 39 2.60 -4.53 -3.42
CA MET A 39 3.58 -5.48 -3.98
C MET A 39 2.97 -6.88 -4.18
N TRP A 40 2.10 -7.36 -3.28
CA TRP A 40 1.36 -8.60 -3.52
C TRP A 40 0.44 -8.50 -4.74
N HIS A 41 -0.23 -7.36 -4.93
CA HIS A 41 -0.99 -7.14 -6.17
C HIS A 41 -0.09 -7.15 -7.40
N ALA A 42 1.14 -6.61 -7.31
CA ALA A 42 2.12 -6.70 -8.40
C ALA A 42 2.45 -8.15 -8.76
N VAL A 43 2.67 -9.01 -7.75
CA VAL A 43 2.92 -10.45 -7.95
C VAL A 43 1.73 -11.11 -8.63
N PHE A 44 0.52 -10.92 -8.14
CA PHE A 44 -0.69 -11.54 -8.70
C PHE A 44 -0.98 -11.06 -10.13
N LEU A 45 -0.76 -9.79 -10.42
CA LEU A 45 -0.90 -9.26 -11.78
C LEU A 45 0.10 -9.91 -12.74
N ARG A 46 1.35 -10.08 -12.29
CA ARG A 46 2.37 -10.76 -13.10
C ARG A 46 2.04 -12.23 -13.33
N GLU A 47 1.58 -12.94 -12.30
CA GLU A 47 1.11 -14.33 -12.41
C GLU A 47 -0.09 -14.45 -13.36
N ALA A 48 -0.92 -13.42 -13.44
CA ALA A 48 -2.03 -13.30 -14.39
C ALA A 48 -1.58 -12.91 -15.83
N GLY A 49 -0.28 -12.79 -16.08
CA GLY A 49 0.31 -12.52 -17.40
C GLY A 49 0.36 -11.04 -17.79
N PHE A 50 0.38 -10.13 -16.79
CA PHE A 50 0.67 -8.72 -17.04
C PHE A 50 2.17 -8.43 -16.91
N ASP A 51 2.67 -7.50 -17.71
CA ASP A 51 3.99 -6.91 -17.51
C ASP A 51 3.86 -5.79 -16.48
N VAL A 52 4.43 -6.02 -15.30
CA VAL A 52 4.30 -5.09 -14.18
C VAL A 52 5.60 -4.32 -13.98
N THR A 53 5.48 -3.01 -13.91
CA THR A 53 6.56 -2.08 -13.57
C THR A 53 6.20 -1.33 -12.28
N ILE A 54 7.13 -1.28 -11.35
CA ILE A 54 7.02 -0.48 -10.13
C ILE A 54 7.59 0.91 -10.42
N LEU A 55 6.82 1.94 -10.06
CA LEU A 55 7.27 3.32 -10.15
C LEU A 55 7.23 3.92 -8.75
N SER A 56 8.37 4.43 -8.26
CA SER A 56 8.47 4.91 -6.88
C SER A 56 9.00 6.35 -6.79
N GLU A 57 8.41 7.16 -5.91
CA GLU A 57 8.92 8.52 -5.63
C GLU A 57 10.25 8.46 -4.89
N ASN A 58 10.42 7.50 -3.99
CA ASN A 58 11.68 7.25 -3.31
C ASN A 58 12.22 5.87 -3.69
N THR A 59 13.37 5.85 -4.36
CA THR A 59 14.06 4.62 -4.78
C THR A 59 15.34 4.35 -3.97
N THR A 60 15.63 5.14 -2.97
CA THR A 60 16.85 4.99 -2.14
C THR A 60 16.70 3.90 -1.08
N GLU A 61 15.49 3.66 -0.60
CA GLU A 61 15.16 2.57 0.31
C GLU A 61 14.62 1.37 -0.49
N THR A 62 15.28 0.24 -0.39
CA THR A 62 14.93 -0.98 -1.13
C THR A 62 14.59 -2.15 -0.20
N SER A 63 14.23 -1.87 1.05
CA SER A 63 13.92 -2.89 2.06
C SER A 63 12.64 -3.70 1.74
N CYS A 64 11.79 -3.20 0.84
CA CYS A 64 10.59 -3.89 0.38
C CYS A 64 10.86 -4.80 -0.84
N VAL A 65 12.05 -5.34 -0.95
CA VAL A 65 12.36 -6.29 -2.03
C VAL A 65 11.78 -7.65 -1.64
N PHE A 66 10.78 -8.09 -2.39
CA PHE A 66 10.37 -9.49 -2.34
C PHE A 66 11.53 -10.34 -2.85
N GLU A 67 12.08 -11.18 -1.99
CA GLU A 67 13.09 -12.16 -2.39
C GLU A 67 12.56 -12.95 -3.60
N ASN A 68 13.39 -13.06 -4.64
CA ASN A 68 13.07 -13.73 -5.90
C ASN A 68 12.01 -13.05 -6.80
N GLN A 69 11.62 -11.80 -6.54
CA GLN A 69 10.66 -11.06 -7.36
C GLN A 69 11.35 -9.85 -8.00
N ASN A 70 11.98 -10.04 -9.16
CA ASN A 70 12.59 -8.95 -9.92
C ASN A 70 11.52 -8.19 -10.72
N PHE A 71 11.00 -7.10 -10.16
CA PHE A 71 10.22 -6.13 -10.91
C PHE A 71 11.14 -5.03 -11.47
N PRO A 72 10.91 -4.56 -12.70
CA PRO A 72 11.51 -3.30 -13.14
C PRO A 72 11.06 -2.17 -12.20
N VAL A 73 12.01 -1.38 -11.71
CA VAL A 73 11.74 -0.22 -10.87
C VAL A 73 12.17 1.04 -11.60
N ILE A 74 11.27 2.00 -11.73
CA ILE A 74 11.50 3.29 -12.36
C ILE A 74 11.25 4.39 -11.32
N PRO A 75 12.16 5.38 -11.19
CA PRO A 75 11.88 6.52 -10.34
C PRO A 75 10.72 7.36 -10.92
N LEU A 76 9.79 7.77 -10.05
CA LEU A 76 8.68 8.65 -10.40
C LEU A 76 9.19 10.08 -10.61
N ARG A 77 9.56 10.37 -11.83
CA ARG A 77 9.94 11.70 -12.31
C ARG A 77 9.45 11.86 -13.74
N GLU A 78 9.12 13.07 -14.13
CA GLU A 78 8.60 13.37 -15.48
C GLU A 78 9.54 12.92 -16.59
N ASP A 79 10.85 13.05 -16.38
CA ASP A 79 11.90 12.69 -17.34
C ASP A 79 12.22 11.18 -17.38
N ALA A 80 11.81 10.42 -16.39
CA ALA A 80 12.14 9.00 -16.27
C ALA A 80 11.02 8.07 -16.78
N VAL A 81 9.77 8.54 -16.78
CA VAL A 81 8.61 7.73 -17.19
C VAL A 81 8.34 7.94 -18.68
N SER A 82 8.58 6.90 -19.46
CA SER A 82 8.35 6.90 -20.90
C SER A 82 7.60 5.64 -21.32
N GLY A 83 7.10 5.66 -22.57
CA GLY A 83 6.32 4.56 -23.09
C GLY A 83 4.83 4.68 -22.78
N HIS A 84 4.08 3.60 -22.95
CA HIS A 84 2.65 3.55 -22.78
C HIS A 84 2.26 2.51 -21.74
N PHE A 85 1.29 2.83 -20.89
CA PHE A 85 0.73 1.90 -19.90
C PHE A 85 -0.76 1.66 -20.18
N ASP A 86 -1.14 0.39 -20.30
CA ASP A 86 -2.58 0.02 -20.40
C ASP A 86 -3.31 0.34 -19.09
N LYS A 87 -2.63 0.19 -17.97
CA LYS A 87 -3.16 0.53 -16.65
C LYS A 87 -2.08 1.12 -15.75
N MET A 88 -2.48 2.05 -14.90
CA MET A 88 -1.61 2.56 -13.87
C MET A 88 -2.39 2.70 -12.55
N ILE A 89 -1.78 2.25 -11.46
CA ILE A 89 -2.42 2.12 -10.16
C ILE A 89 -1.65 2.97 -9.14
N ALA A 90 -2.26 4.07 -8.67
CA ALA A 90 -1.78 4.80 -7.50
C ALA A 90 -2.13 4.02 -6.23
N THR A 91 -1.26 4.03 -5.24
CA THR A 91 -1.44 3.27 -3.99
C THR A 91 -1.48 4.13 -2.73
N MET A 92 -1.23 5.41 -2.88
CA MET A 92 -1.33 6.43 -1.85
C MET A 92 -1.70 7.78 -2.48
N TRP A 93 -2.34 8.68 -1.72
CA TRP A 93 -2.81 9.97 -2.22
C TRP A 93 -1.69 10.79 -2.89
N VAL A 94 -0.47 10.76 -2.36
CA VAL A 94 0.69 11.47 -2.94
C VAL A 94 1.02 10.98 -4.35
N THR A 95 0.75 9.72 -4.66
CA THR A 95 1.04 9.14 -5.98
C THR A 95 -0.05 9.41 -7.02
N VAL A 96 -1.23 9.89 -6.59
CA VAL A 96 -2.35 10.18 -7.50
C VAL A 96 -2.03 11.30 -8.49
N LYS A 97 -1.23 12.29 -8.10
CA LYS A 97 -0.78 13.38 -8.99
C LYS A 97 -0.14 12.86 -10.27
N TRP A 98 0.59 11.75 -10.19
CA TRP A 98 1.27 11.15 -11.35
C TRP A 98 0.30 10.55 -12.37
N LEU A 99 -0.86 10.06 -11.90
CA LEU A 99 -1.93 9.63 -12.81
C LEU A 99 -2.48 10.80 -13.63
N GLU A 100 -2.43 12.01 -13.10
CA GLU A 100 -2.91 13.21 -13.81
C GLU A 100 -1.84 13.79 -14.74
N LEU A 101 -0.57 13.76 -14.33
CA LEU A 101 0.55 14.28 -15.11
C LEU A 101 0.84 13.43 -16.36
N PHE A 102 0.71 12.11 -16.28
CA PHE A 102 0.99 11.25 -17.41
C PHE A 102 -0.22 11.09 -18.33
N SER A 103 -0.03 11.44 -19.61
CA SER A 103 -1.06 11.32 -20.65
C SER A 103 -1.06 9.95 -21.37
N ASN A 104 -0.02 9.16 -21.20
CA ASN A 104 0.24 7.89 -21.89
C ASN A 104 -0.34 6.67 -21.14
N ILE A 105 -1.47 6.83 -20.46
CA ILE A 105 -2.15 5.82 -19.65
C ILE A 105 -3.57 5.64 -20.16
N ASP A 106 -3.97 4.40 -20.50
CA ASP A 106 -5.33 4.14 -20.95
C ASP A 106 -6.34 4.12 -19.79
N LYS A 107 -5.99 3.47 -18.67
CA LYS A 107 -6.86 3.35 -17.49
C LYS A 107 -6.11 3.68 -16.22
N LYS A 108 -6.70 4.55 -15.41
CA LYS A 108 -6.14 5.08 -14.17
C LYS A 108 -6.92 4.53 -12.98
N TYR A 109 -6.20 3.96 -12.03
CA TYR A 109 -6.77 3.36 -10.81
C TYR A 109 -6.15 3.96 -9.57
N TYR A 110 -6.94 4.04 -8.51
CA TYR A 110 -6.44 4.35 -7.17
C TYR A 110 -6.84 3.23 -6.22
N LEU A 111 -5.86 2.49 -5.70
CA LEU A 111 -6.02 1.50 -4.64
C LEU A 111 -6.07 2.22 -3.29
N VAL A 112 -7.27 2.47 -2.80
CA VAL A 112 -7.52 3.15 -1.53
C VAL A 112 -7.48 2.14 -0.40
N GLN A 113 -6.50 2.30 0.48
CA GLN A 113 -6.27 1.35 1.57
C GLN A 113 -6.73 1.88 2.93
N ASN A 114 -6.88 3.19 3.06
CA ASN A 114 -7.35 3.86 4.28
C ASN A 114 -7.93 5.24 3.92
N TYR A 115 -8.55 5.90 4.88
CA TYR A 115 -8.86 7.32 4.80
C TYR A 115 -7.60 8.12 5.13
N GLU A 116 -6.76 8.31 4.13
CA GLU A 116 -5.40 8.83 4.27
C GLU A 116 -5.35 10.29 4.72
N THR A 117 -6.49 10.98 4.64
CA THR A 117 -6.70 12.31 5.23
C THR A 117 -6.40 12.33 6.74
N ASP A 118 -6.71 11.23 7.43
CA ASP A 118 -6.52 11.13 8.88
C ASP A 118 -5.09 10.80 9.29
N PHE A 119 -4.16 10.65 8.35
CA PHE A 119 -2.73 10.58 8.65
C PHE A 119 -2.16 11.94 9.08
N TYR A 120 -2.91 13.01 8.88
CA TYR A 120 -2.48 14.37 9.14
C TYR A 120 -3.35 15.03 10.22
N GLU A 121 -2.73 15.85 11.06
CA GLU A 121 -3.41 16.62 12.10
C GLU A 121 -4.50 17.55 11.54
N LYS A 122 -5.50 17.83 12.35
CA LYS A 122 -6.57 18.77 12.00
C LYS A 122 -5.96 20.14 11.68
N GLY A 123 -6.38 20.73 10.54
CA GLY A 123 -5.85 22.02 10.07
C GLY A 123 -4.66 21.89 9.11
N SER A 124 -4.05 20.72 8.97
CA SER A 124 -2.98 20.51 7.99
C SER A 124 -3.50 20.66 6.57
N PRO A 125 -2.78 21.38 5.67
CA PRO A 125 -3.15 21.49 4.26
C PRO A 125 -3.13 20.15 3.52
N TYR A 126 -2.34 19.19 3.99
CA TYR A 126 -2.28 17.84 3.43
C TYR A 126 -3.62 17.10 3.53
N ARG A 127 -4.47 17.43 4.50
CA ARG A 127 -5.84 16.88 4.60
C ARG A 127 -6.68 17.27 3.39
N ALA A 128 -6.63 18.53 2.97
CA ALA A 128 -7.34 19.02 1.78
C ALA A 128 -6.78 18.38 0.50
N MET A 129 -5.47 18.23 0.39
CA MET A 129 -4.81 17.60 -0.74
C MET A 129 -5.19 16.12 -0.86
N ALA A 130 -5.18 15.37 0.25
CA ALA A 130 -5.60 13.97 0.27
C ALA A 130 -7.09 13.85 -0.13
N ASN A 131 -7.97 14.67 0.44
CA ASN A 131 -9.40 14.67 0.08
C ASN A 131 -9.62 14.96 -1.42
N ALA A 132 -8.86 15.88 -2.00
CA ALA A 132 -8.96 16.20 -3.42
C ALA A 132 -8.70 14.99 -4.33
N THR A 133 -7.91 14.02 -3.88
CA THR A 133 -7.64 12.80 -4.65
C THR A 133 -8.85 11.87 -4.75
N TYR A 134 -9.78 11.93 -3.80
CA TYR A 134 -11.01 11.14 -3.82
C TYR A 134 -12.10 11.75 -4.71
N CYS A 135 -11.93 12.97 -5.21
CA CYS A 135 -12.89 13.66 -6.07
C CYS A 135 -12.64 13.46 -7.57
N LYS A 136 -11.62 12.71 -7.98
CA LYS A 136 -11.22 12.60 -9.39
C LYS A 136 -12.19 11.75 -10.21
N ASN A 137 -12.70 12.29 -11.33
CA ASN A 137 -13.67 11.57 -12.17
C ASN A 137 -13.01 10.65 -13.20
N GLN A 138 -11.73 10.87 -13.53
CA GLN A 138 -11.00 10.07 -14.52
C GLN A 138 -10.30 8.85 -13.89
N ILE A 139 -10.42 8.67 -12.58
CA ILE A 139 -9.77 7.62 -11.83
C ILE A 139 -10.83 6.62 -11.35
N GLN A 140 -10.58 5.33 -11.53
CA GLN A 140 -11.38 4.25 -10.99
C GLN A 140 -10.84 3.87 -9.61
N TYR A 141 -11.72 3.81 -8.63
CA TYR A 141 -11.32 3.50 -7.25
C TYR A 141 -11.46 1.99 -6.99
N VAL A 142 -10.46 1.45 -6.33
CA VAL A 142 -10.45 0.07 -5.81
C VAL A 142 -10.11 0.16 -4.33
N THR A 143 -10.77 -0.61 -3.49
CA THR A 143 -10.51 -0.58 -2.05
C THR A 143 -10.43 -1.96 -1.43
N ILE A 144 -9.71 -2.07 -0.32
CA ILE A 144 -9.46 -3.30 0.41
C ILE A 144 -10.52 -3.60 1.49
N SER A 145 -11.37 -2.64 1.83
CA SER A 145 -12.36 -2.80 2.91
C SER A 145 -13.74 -2.27 2.56
N LYS A 146 -14.76 -2.86 3.16
CA LYS A 146 -16.15 -2.39 3.04
C LYS A 146 -16.29 -0.98 3.63
N TRP A 147 -15.61 -0.70 4.74
CA TRP A 147 -15.58 0.63 5.36
C TRP A 147 -15.06 1.70 4.38
N CYS A 148 -13.94 1.44 3.69
CA CYS A 148 -13.47 2.37 2.66
C CYS A 148 -14.47 2.56 1.53
N LYS A 149 -15.15 1.48 1.11
CA LYS A 149 -16.18 1.56 0.07
C LYS A 149 -17.35 2.46 0.50
N GLU A 150 -17.79 2.33 1.74
CA GLU A 150 -18.90 3.09 2.31
C GLU A 150 -18.59 4.59 2.35
N TRP A 151 -17.48 5.01 2.99
CA TRP A 151 -17.17 6.43 3.08
C TRP A 151 -16.79 7.07 1.73
N LEU A 152 -16.19 6.32 0.78
CA LEU A 152 -15.95 6.82 -0.58
C LEU A 152 -17.28 7.14 -1.27
N LYS A 153 -18.29 6.29 -1.10
CA LYS A 153 -19.62 6.52 -1.64
C LYS A 153 -20.34 7.67 -0.93
N GLU A 154 -20.36 7.66 0.39
CA GLU A 154 -21.13 8.63 1.20
C GLU A 154 -20.56 10.06 1.14
N ARG A 155 -19.23 10.19 1.16
CA ARG A 155 -18.58 11.50 1.24
C ARG A 155 -18.14 12.06 -0.09
N PHE A 156 -17.85 11.22 -1.06
CA PHE A 156 -17.25 11.60 -2.35
C PHE A 156 -18.05 11.11 -3.56
N GLU A 157 -19.18 10.46 -3.35
CA GLU A 157 -20.05 9.92 -4.41
C GLU A 157 -19.30 8.99 -5.38
N LYS A 158 -18.31 8.24 -4.88
CA LYS A 158 -17.49 7.35 -5.69
C LYS A 158 -17.89 5.91 -5.54
N GLU A 159 -18.29 5.31 -6.67
CA GLU A 159 -18.41 3.85 -6.74
C GLU A 159 -17.01 3.25 -6.88
N CYS A 160 -16.73 2.21 -6.09
CA CYS A 160 -15.45 1.53 -6.12
C CYS A 160 -15.57 0.01 -6.12
N ALA A 161 -14.61 -0.62 -6.79
CA ALA A 161 -14.45 -2.07 -6.72
C ALA A 161 -13.90 -2.47 -5.33
N TYR A 162 -14.30 -3.66 -4.87
CA TYR A 162 -13.85 -4.21 -3.61
C TYR A 162 -12.91 -5.39 -3.86
N ALA A 163 -11.66 -5.25 -3.43
CA ALA A 163 -10.61 -6.24 -3.52
C ALA A 163 -10.01 -6.45 -2.11
N PRO A 164 -10.58 -7.32 -1.29
CA PRO A 164 -10.12 -7.54 0.08
C PRO A 164 -8.71 -8.10 0.11
N ASN A 165 -7.94 -7.74 1.13
CA ASN A 165 -6.65 -8.34 1.38
C ASN A 165 -6.81 -9.84 1.66
N GLY A 166 -5.91 -10.63 1.12
CA GLY A 166 -5.78 -12.05 1.42
C GLY A 166 -4.90 -12.32 2.63
N LEU A 167 -4.92 -13.57 3.08
CA LEU A 167 -4.05 -14.09 4.10
C LEU A 167 -3.33 -15.32 3.53
N ASP A 168 -2.00 -15.40 3.72
CA ASP A 168 -1.26 -16.61 3.36
C ASP A 168 -1.51 -17.71 4.39
N THR A 169 -2.42 -18.63 4.05
CA THR A 169 -2.80 -19.74 4.92
C THR A 169 -1.72 -20.81 5.09
N ARG A 170 -0.62 -20.74 4.35
CA ARG A 170 0.55 -21.59 4.57
C ARG A 170 1.39 -21.11 5.77
N VAL A 171 1.36 -19.79 6.01
CA VAL A 171 2.06 -19.14 7.13
C VAL A 171 1.13 -19.02 8.34
N PHE A 172 -0.09 -18.53 8.10
CA PHE A 172 -1.08 -18.27 9.14
C PHE A 172 -2.06 -19.44 9.22
N THR A 173 -1.72 -20.43 10.02
CA THR A 173 -2.57 -21.63 10.20
C THR A 173 -3.37 -21.54 11.49
N PRO A 174 -4.62 -22.03 11.52
CA PRO A 174 -5.35 -22.17 12.77
C PRO A 174 -4.59 -23.05 13.78
N CYS A 175 -4.48 -22.61 15.01
CA CYS A 175 -3.96 -23.41 16.09
C CYS A 175 -4.96 -23.47 17.25
N ALA A 176 -4.87 -24.53 18.05
CA ALA A 176 -5.65 -24.62 19.29
C ALA A 176 -5.21 -23.48 20.23
N ARG A 177 -6.19 -22.84 20.87
CA ARG A 177 -5.93 -21.83 21.88
C ARG A 177 -5.91 -22.49 23.26
N ASP A 178 -4.85 -22.22 24.01
CA ASP A 178 -4.74 -22.60 25.40
C ASP A 178 -4.91 -21.38 26.30
N PHE A 179 -5.89 -21.43 27.17
CA PHE A 179 -6.19 -20.40 28.16
C PHE A 179 -5.90 -20.81 29.59
N SER A 180 -5.12 -21.90 29.80
CA SER A 180 -4.75 -22.39 31.12
C SER A 180 -3.80 -21.47 31.90
N GLY A 181 -3.08 -20.59 31.18
CA GLY A 181 -2.17 -19.60 31.75
C GLY A 181 -2.73 -18.15 31.67
N LYS A 182 -1.84 -17.18 31.80
CA LYS A 182 -2.20 -15.77 31.60
C LYS A 182 -2.75 -15.54 30.17
N ILE A 183 -3.77 -14.72 30.07
CA ILE A 183 -4.30 -14.31 28.76
C ILE A 183 -3.34 -13.31 28.14
N ARG A 184 -2.84 -13.61 26.95
CA ARG A 184 -1.95 -12.72 26.19
C ARG A 184 -2.74 -11.68 25.43
N ILE A 185 -2.40 -10.42 25.64
CA ILE A 185 -2.93 -9.27 24.90
C ILE A 185 -1.80 -8.72 24.05
N LEU A 186 -1.98 -8.74 22.73
CA LEU A 186 -1.03 -8.17 21.80
C LEU A 186 -1.46 -6.74 21.44
N ILE A 187 -0.58 -5.77 21.69
CA ILE A 187 -0.67 -4.42 21.18
C ILE A 187 0.24 -4.34 19.96
N GLU A 188 -0.31 -4.01 18.81
CA GLU A 188 0.45 -3.82 17.55
C GLU A 188 0.36 -2.37 17.12
N GLY A 189 1.49 -1.80 16.75
CA GLY A 189 1.56 -0.46 16.15
C GLY A 189 2.84 0.27 16.49
N ASP A 190 3.13 1.28 15.67
CA ASP A 190 4.24 2.21 15.90
C ASP A 190 3.83 3.28 16.91
N CYS A 191 4.46 3.28 18.08
CA CYS A 191 4.18 4.28 19.13
C CYS A 191 4.66 5.70 18.75
N GLY A 192 5.49 5.85 17.72
CA GLY A 192 5.84 7.13 17.12
C GLY A 192 4.77 7.70 16.19
N ALA A 193 3.84 6.85 15.74
CA ALA A 193 2.78 7.23 14.81
C ALA A 193 1.48 7.56 15.58
N TRP A 194 1.23 8.83 15.82
CA TRP A 194 0.09 9.32 16.62
C TRP A 194 -1.27 8.73 16.19
N HIS A 195 -1.49 8.52 14.88
CA HIS A 195 -2.74 7.97 14.34
C HIS A 195 -2.94 6.46 14.63
N LYS A 196 -1.91 5.77 15.11
CA LYS A 196 -2.01 4.38 15.58
C LYS A 196 -2.56 4.28 17.00
N ASN A 197 -2.54 5.39 17.73
CA ASN A 197 -3.10 5.53 19.08
C ASN A 197 -2.64 4.44 20.06
N VAL A 198 -1.38 4.06 19.97
CA VAL A 198 -0.78 3.00 20.80
C VAL A 198 -0.77 3.39 22.28
N ASP A 199 -0.61 4.70 22.56
CA ASP A 199 -0.63 5.24 23.93
C ASP A 199 -1.93 4.92 24.67
N GLU A 200 -3.09 5.04 24.00
CA GLU A 200 -4.38 4.69 24.60
C GLU A 200 -4.47 3.18 24.90
N SER A 201 -3.95 2.34 24.00
CA SER A 201 -3.91 0.90 24.21
C SER A 201 -3.11 0.53 25.46
N PHE A 202 -1.96 1.19 25.66
CA PHE A 202 -1.16 0.98 26.88
C PHE A 202 -1.88 1.47 28.15
N GLN A 203 -2.51 2.65 28.12
CA GLN A 203 -3.30 3.17 29.24
C GLN A 203 -4.45 2.23 29.65
N ILE A 204 -5.03 1.53 28.68
CA ILE A 204 -6.08 0.53 28.95
C ILE A 204 -5.49 -0.69 29.66
N VAL A 205 -4.41 -1.27 29.11
CA VAL A 205 -3.85 -2.50 29.64
C VAL A 205 -3.12 -2.33 30.97
N GLU A 206 -2.67 -1.12 31.31
CA GLU A 206 -2.12 -0.80 32.65
C GLU A 206 -3.13 -1.04 33.79
N LYS A 207 -4.42 -0.93 33.49
CA LYS A 207 -5.50 -1.15 34.46
C LYS A 207 -5.82 -2.64 34.68
N LEU A 208 -5.22 -3.52 33.90
CA LEU A 208 -5.49 -4.95 33.96
C LEU A 208 -4.67 -5.63 35.07
N ASP A 209 -5.25 -6.69 35.62
CA ASP A 209 -4.62 -7.55 36.62
C ASP A 209 -3.45 -8.35 36.00
N ARG A 210 -2.23 -8.01 36.35
CA ARG A 210 -1.01 -8.65 35.83
C ARG A 210 -0.88 -10.15 36.24
N GLU A 211 -1.62 -10.61 37.22
CA GLU A 211 -1.69 -12.03 37.54
C GLU A 211 -2.47 -12.83 36.48
N LYS A 212 -3.42 -12.16 35.81
CA LYS A 212 -4.30 -12.75 34.77
C LYS A 212 -3.88 -12.48 33.37
N PHE A 213 -3.20 -11.36 33.13
CA PHE A 213 -2.87 -10.88 31.79
C PHE A 213 -1.38 -10.70 31.59
N GLU A 214 -0.91 -11.08 30.41
CA GLU A 214 0.42 -10.83 29.89
C GLU A 214 0.32 -9.89 28.68
N ILE A 215 1.08 -8.80 28.68
CA ILE A 215 1.01 -7.79 27.61
C ILE A 215 2.20 -7.97 26.69
N TRP A 216 1.90 -8.12 25.41
CA TRP A 216 2.89 -8.20 24.34
C TRP A 216 2.79 -6.97 23.47
N TYR A 217 3.93 -6.39 23.13
CA TYR A 217 4.01 -5.26 22.21
C TYR A 217 4.80 -5.63 20.96
N LEU A 218 4.21 -5.36 19.79
CA LEU A 218 4.82 -5.56 18.49
C LEU A 218 4.90 -4.23 17.74
N SER A 219 6.12 -3.78 17.50
CA SER A 219 6.41 -2.65 16.62
C SER A 219 7.64 -2.96 15.78
N TYR A 220 7.68 -2.46 14.55
CA TYR A 220 8.84 -2.64 13.68
C TYR A 220 9.69 -1.36 13.56
N ASN A 221 9.20 -0.22 14.01
CA ASN A 221 9.81 1.08 13.72
C ASN A 221 10.15 1.92 14.95
N SER A 222 9.56 1.65 16.10
CA SER A 222 9.81 2.44 17.30
C SER A 222 9.82 1.63 18.57
N GLU A 223 10.70 2.00 19.49
CA GLU A 223 10.75 1.48 20.85
C GLU A 223 9.61 2.04 21.70
N PRO A 224 9.10 1.26 22.68
CA PRO A 224 8.13 1.76 23.62
C PRO A 224 8.66 2.98 24.38
N LYS A 225 7.78 3.94 24.68
CA LYS A 225 8.10 5.04 25.59
C LYS A 225 8.36 4.50 27.01
N GLU A 226 9.22 5.20 27.77
CA GLU A 226 9.64 4.70 29.09
C GLU A 226 8.48 4.42 30.05
N TRP A 227 7.44 5.25 30.02
CA TRP A 227 6.30 5.14 30.94
C TRP A 227 5.44 3.88 30.75
N TYR A 228 5.62 3.13 29.68
CA TYR A 228 4.92 1.85 29.47
C TYR A 228 5.87 0.67 29.19
N LYS A 229 7.17 0.83 29.42
CA LYS A 229 8.08 -0.31 29.43
C LYS A 229 7.72 -1.24 30.58
N PRO A 230 7.66 -2.57 30.36
CA PRO A 230 7.48 -3.51 31.44
C PRO A 230 8.68 -3.45 32.40
N ASP A 231 8.41 -3.73 33.68
CA ASP A 231 9.44 -3.94 34.71
C ASP A 231 10.33 -5.14 34.40
#